data_ab2a8afde892852141350b35c80f3d13
#
_entry.id   ab2a8afde892852141350b35c80f3d13
#
_cell.length_a   1.000
_cell.length_b   1.000
_cell.length_c   1.000
_cell.angle_alpha   90.00
_cell.angle_beta   90.00
_cell.angle_gamma   90.00
#
_symmetry.space_group_name_H-M   'P 1'
#
loop_
_entity.id
_entity.type
_entity.pdbx_description
1 polymer ?
#
loop_
_entity_poly.entity_id
_entity_poly.type
_entity_poly.pdbx_seq_one_letter_code
_entity_poly.pdbx_strand_id
1 'polypeptide(L)'
;MERRELPRYPVIDIAATGQNLRRLRLEKGYSVKELQEYLGLGCPQGVYQWQEGRGLPSVDNLYAVSRLWGVSMNEILVERESA
;
A
#
# COMPACT_ATOMS: atom_id res chain seq x y z
N MET A 1 17.91 -36.87 -0.87
CA MET A 1 16.81 -35.87 -0.95
C MET A 1 17.34 -34.61 -1.62
N GLU A 2 16.71 -34.24 -2.69
CA GLU A 2 17.13 -33.05 -3.40
C GLU A 2 16.66 -31.79 -2.68
N ARG A 3 17.53 -30.79 -2.64
CA ARG A 3 17.17 -29.50 -2.10
C ARG A 3 16.41 -28.71 -3.14
N ARG A 4 15.23 -28.19 -2.76
CA ARG A 4 14.48 -27.31 -3.65
C ARG A 4 15.17 -25.94 -3.71
N GLU A 5 15.31 -25.42 -4.91
CA GLU A 5 15.74 -24.04 -5.05
C GLU A 5 14.54 -23.14 -4.77
N LEU A 6 14.77 -22.13 -3.95
CA LEU A 6 13.73 -21.18 -3.62
C LEU A 6 13.88 -19.92 -4.45
N PRO A 7 12.77 -19.29 -4.82
CA PRO A 7 12.86 -18.02 -5.52
C PRO A 7 13.42 -16.93 -4.61
N ARG A 8 13.85 -15.84 -5.21
CA ARG A 8 14.30 -14.69 -4.45
C ARG A 8 13.17 -14.17 -3.56
N TYR A 9 13.51 -13.80 -2.34
CA TYR A 9 12.55 -13.21 -1.43
C TYR A 9 12.04 -11.87 -2.00
N PRO A 10 10.74 -11.70 -2.17
CA PRO A 10 10.21 -10.45 -2.73
C PRO A 10 10.30 -9.33 -1.71
N VAL A 11 10.68 -8.15 -2.16
CA VAL A 11 10.80 -6.96 -1.31
C VAL A 11 9.85 -5.89 -1.83
N ILE A 12 9.04 -5.35 -0.92
CA ILE A 12 8.11 -4.27 -1.27
C ILE A 12 8.90 -2.97 -1.41
N ASP A 13 8.66 -2.27 -2.50
CA ASP A 13 9.20 -0.93 -2.71
C ASP A 13 8.27 0.06 -2.01
N ILE A 14 8.67 0.53 -0.84
CA ILE A 14 7.83 1.37 0.00
C ILE A 14 7.53 2.70 -0.67
N ALA A 15 8.53 3.31 -1.30
CA ALA A 15 8.35 4.58 -1.98
C ALA A 15 7.40 4.47 -3.17
N ALA A 16 7.61 3.46 -4.01
CA ALA A 16 6.75 3.25 -5.18
C ALA A 16 5.33 2.87 -4.77
N THR A 17 5.19 2.08 -3.70
CA THR A 17 3.88 1.73 -3.17
C THR A 17 3.16 2.98 -2.66
N GLY A 18 3.87 3.89 -1.99
CA GLY A 18 3.30 5.14 -1.52
C GLY A 18 2.78 6.01 -2.65
N GLN A 19 3.56 6.12 -3.71
CA GLN A 19 3.14 6.86 -4.91
C GLN A 19 1.92 6.23 -5.55
N ASN A 20 1.87 4.89 -5.57
CA ASN A 20 0.75 4.16 -6.13
C ASN A 20 -0.51 4.34 -5.29
N LEU A 21 -0.37 4.34 -3.96
CA LEU A 21 -1.49 4.63 -3.06
C LEU A 21 -2.07 6.01 -3.34
N ARG A 22 -1.21 7.00 -3.51
CA ARG A 22 -1.64 8.36 -3.82
C ARG A 22 -2.35 8.41 -5.17
N ARG A 23 -1.79 7.78 -6.18
CA ARG A 23 -2.37 7.75 -7.52
C ARG A 23 -3.76 7.11 -7.49
N LEU A 24 -3.88 5.96 -6.86
CA LEU A 24 -5.16 5.24 -6.77
C LEU A 24 -6.19 6.06 -5.99
N ARG A 25 -5.78 6.68 -4.89
CA ARG A 25 -6.68 7.53 -4.11
C ARG A 25 -7.27 8.63 -4.97
N LEU A 26 -6.40 9.31 -5.72
CA LEU A 26 -6.84 10.41 -6.60
C LEU A 26 -7.74 9.90 -7.72
N GLU A 27 -7.38 8.78 -8.33
CA GLU A 27 -8.21 8.19 -9.39
C GLU A 27 -9.59 7.79 -8.90
N LYS A 28 -9.67 7.30 -7.66
CA LYS A 28 -10.95 6.88 -7.08
C LYS A 28 -11.71 8.04 -6.46
N GLY A 29 -11.11 9.23 -6.42
CA GLY A 29 -11.78 10.44 -5.97
C GLY A 29 -11.87 10.63 -4.47
N TYR A 30 -10.98 10.01 -3.71
CA TYR A 30 -10.99 10.13 -2.25
C TYR A 30 -9.97 11.16 -1.78
N SER A 31 -10.39 11.98 -0.79
CA SER A 31 -9.47 12.88 -0.11
C SER A 31 -8.70 12.11 0.98
N VAL A 32 -7.60 12.70 1.42
CA VAL A 32 -6.85 12.14 2.56
C VAL A 32 -7.75 12.07 3.79
N LYS A 33 -8.56 13.11 4.01
CA LYS A 33 -9.44 13.16 5.17
C LYS A 33 -10.49 12.04 5.13
N GLU A 34 -11.08 11.81 3.97
CA GLU A 34 -12.05 10.72 3.82
C GLU A 34 -11.40 9.36 4.11
N LEU A 35 -10.20 9.16 3.61
CA LEU A 35 -9.48 7.92 3.86
C LEU A 35 -9.14 7.77 5.34
N GLN A 36 -8.68 8.86 5.97
CA GLN A 36 -8.40 8.89 7.40
C GLN A 36 -9.64 8.48 8.20
N GLU A 37 -10.78 9.06 7.89
CA GLU A 37 -12.02 8.78 8.61
C GLU A 37 -12.47 7.33 8.39
N TYR A 38 -12.41 6.86 7.15
CA TYR A 38 -12.80 5.49 6.83
C TYR A 38 -11.96 4.47 7.60
N LEU A 39 -10.66 4.72 7.72
CA LEU A 39 -9.74 3.82 8.40
C LEU A 39 -9.73 4.01 9.92
N GLY A 40 -10.47 4.97 10.43
CA GLY A 40 -10.53 5.22 11.87
C GLY A 40 -9.24 5.78 12.44
N LEU A 41 -8.45 6.47 11.63
CA LEU A 41 -7.20 7.07 12.10
C LEU A 41 -7.46 8.38 12.81
N GLY A 42 -6.74 8.62 13.90
CA GLY A 42 -6.93 9.83 14.70
C GLY A 42 -6.41 11.10 14.03
N CYS A 43 -5.56 10.97 13.01
CA CYS A 43 -5.00 12.12 12.30
C CYS A 43 -4.60 11.66 10.89
N PRO A 44 -4.35 12.61 9.96
CA PRO A 44 -3.99 12.26 8.58
C PRO A 44 -2.54 11.83 8.40
N GLN A 45 -1.73 11.90 9.46
CA GLN A 45 -0.29 11.64 9.39
C GLN A 45 0.03 10.28 8.79
N GLY A 46 -0.72 9.24 9.16
CA GLY A 46 -0.47 7.89 8.65
C GLY A 46 -0.59 7.82 7.14
N VAL A 47 -1.64 8.43 6.59
CA VAL A 47 -1.85 8.43 5.14
C VAL A 47 -0.72 9.16 4.44
N TYR A 48 -0.31 10.32 4.96
CA TYR A 48 0.80 11.06 4.38
C TYR A 48 2.11 10.28 4.44
N GLN A 49 2.37 9.61 5.57
CA GLN A 49 3.57 8.79 5.70
C GLN A 49 3.63 7.68 4.65
N TRP A 50 2.50 7.04 4.39
CA TRP A 50 2.43 6.00 3.35
C TRP A 50 2.73 6.58 1.98
N GLN A 51 2.10 7.71 1.65
CA GLN A 51 2.30 8.36 0.35
C GLN A 51 3.72 8.86 0.14
N GLU A 52 4.40 9.23 1.23
CA GLU A 52 5.77 9.73 1.18
C GLU A 52 6.82 8.62 1.25
N GLY A 53 6.39 7.38 1.33
CA GLY A 53 7.31 6.25 1.34
C GLY A 53 8.02 6.05 2.67
N ARG A 54 7.42 6.51 3.78
CA ARG A 54 8.01 6.40 5.11
C ARG A 54 7.43 5.26 5.93
N GLY A 55 6.57 4.46 5.33
CA GLY A 55 5.99 3.29 5.97
C GLY A 55 4.88 2.72 5.12
N LEU A 56 4.38 1.58 5.54
CA LEU A 56 3.28 0.90 4.88
C LEU A 56 2.08 0.84 5.83
N PRO A 57 0.87 0.83 5.29
CA PRO A 57 -0.29 0.56 6.13
C PRO A 57 -0.20 -0.84 6.72
N SER A 58 -0.85 -1.04 7.86
CA SER A 58 -1.00 -2.39 8.41
C SER A 58 -1.79 -3.25 7.42
N VAL A 59 -1.72 -4.57 7.60
CA VAL A 59 -2.45 -5.49 6.75
C VAL A 59 -3.95 -5.17 6.80
N ASP A 60 -4.48 -4.87 7.97
CA ASP A 60 -5.89 -4.52 8.12
C ASP A 60 -6.26 -3.28 7.32
N ASN A 61 -5.45 -2.24 7.42
CA ASN A 61 -5.71 -0.99 6.71
C ASN A 61 -5.54 -1.17 5.20
N LEU A 62 -4.53 -1.92 4.80
CA LEU A 62 -4.30 -2.19 3.38
C LEU A 62 -5.48 -2.95 2.79
N TYR A 63 -5.99 -3.96 3.51
CA TYR A 63 -7.15 -4.72 3.07
C TYR A 63 -8.38 -3.83 2.97
N ALA A 64 -8.60 -2.99 3.98
CA ALA A 64 -9.74 -2.07 3.99
C ALA A 64 -9.70 -1.13 2.77
N VAL A 65 -8.54 -0.59 2.48
CA VAL A 65 -8.35 0.31 1.32
C VAL A 65 -8.61 -0.45 0.02
N SER A 66 -8.10 -1.67 -0.10
CA SER A 66 -8.31 -2.47 -1.30
C SER A 66 -9.80 -2.71 -1.55
N ARG A 67 -10.55 -2.99 -0.49
CA ARG A 67 -11.99 -3.20 -0.59
C ARG A 67 -12.71 -1.91 -0.94
N LEU A 68 -12.31 -0.80 -0.32
CA LEU A 68 -12.92 0.50 -0.59
C LEU A 68 -12.76 0.90 -2.04
N TRP A 69 -11.59 0.68 -2.60
CA TRP A 69 -11.28 1.09 -3.97
C TRP A 69 -11.62 0.03 -5.02
N GLY A 70 -11.98 -1.18 -4.61
CA GLY A 70 -12.29 -2.26 -5.53
C GLY A 70 -11.08 -2.76 -6.29
N VAL A 71 -9.91 -2.70 -5.68
CA VAL A 71 -8.67 -3.22 -6.26
C VAL A 71 -8.10 -4.29 -5.33
N SER A 72 -7.22 -5.11 -5.85
CA SER A 72 -6.55 -6.11 -5.01
C SER A 72 -5.40 -5.47 -4.24
N MET A 73 -4.99 -6.12 -3.15
CA MET A 73 -3.80 -5.66 -2.42
C MET A 73 -2.56 -5.70 -3.31
N ASN A 74 -2.50 -6.68 -4.22
CA ASN A 74 -1.38 -6.79 -5.16
C ASN A 74 -1.33 -5.61 -6.13
N GLU A 75 -2.47 -5.02 -6.45
CA GLU A 75 -2.51 -3.84 -7.31
C GLU A 75 -2.00 -2.59 -6.58
N ILE A 76 -2.09 -2.57 -5.27
CA ILE A 76 -1.61 -1.45 -4.45
C ILE A 76 -0.10 -1.57 -4.19
N LEU A 77 0.33 -2.76 -3.81
CA LEU A 77 1.73 -3.00 -3.44
C LEU A 77 2.61 -3.07 -4.68
N VAL A 78 3.76 -2.43 -4.61
CA VAL A 78 4.75 -2.46 -5.69
C VAL A 78 5.97 -3.21 -5.21
N GLU A 79 6.37 -4.22 -5.96
CA GLU A 79 7.55 -4.99 -5.62
C GLU A 79 8.78 -4.29 -6.17
N ARG A 80 9.87 -4.30 -5.38
CA ARG A 80 11.13 -3.73 -5.83
C ARG A 80 11.68 -4.57 -6.98
N GLU A 81 12.08 -3.91 -8.05
CA GLU A 81 12.69 -4.60 -9.17
C GLU A 81 14.08 -5.12 -8.74
N SER A 82 14.34 -6.38 -9.11
CA SER A 82 15.68 -6.93 -8.88
C SER A 82 16.58 -6.49 -10.01
N ALA A 83 17.72 -5.93 -9.61
CA ALA A 83 18.72 -5.53 -10.57
C ALA A 83 19.41 -6.76 -11.17
#